data_20c0fe0226675d8235a9f2c2db88f030
#
_entry.id   20c0fe0226675d8235a9f2c2db88f030
#
_cell.length_a   1.000
_cell.length_b   1.000
_cell.length_c   1.000
_cell.angle_alpha   90.00
_cell.angle_beta   90.00
_cell.angle_gamma   90.00
#
_symmetry.space_group_name_H-M   'P 1'
#
loop_
_entity.id
_entity.type
_entity.pdbx_description
1 polymer ?
#
loop_
_entity_poly.entity_id
_entity_poly.type
_entity_poly.pdbx_seq_one_letter_code
_entity_poly.pdbx_strand_id
1 'polypeptide(L)'
;ESTTYAEKGFEVTRSQIIVDSEFEYKKPIESNNLAYVETKTEYIVLGENFKVSFSKVYGNMNSFYYNGNEILLGNGIVENFYRAPTDNDVHIAKKWEEYGLDRLQKRIEACTFSHSDKKVTFSVVSVFGATTKKPVLKTSTEYTVFTNGQITIESGYEPLNDFIKFKNINGTWDYLYLPRFGLTMQIPLEFEYVKWFGRGFHESYEDMKNSAVIGIYKGLVDDLQEEYEKPQENGNRMDTRWLSFKNKIGQGIFFGGLDTFNFSASY
;
A
#
# COMPACT_ATOMS: atom_id res chain seq x y z
N GLU A 1 5.05 23.37 -37.16
CA GLU A 1 5.22 24.82 -37.39
C GLU A 1 5.33 25.53 -36.05
N SER A 2 6.05 26.67 -36.00
CA SER A 2 6.07 27.50 -34.79
C SER A 2 4.78 28.33 -34.70
N THR A 3 4.32 28.58 -33.52
CA THR A 3 3.17 29.44 -33.23
C THR A 3 3.60 30.59 -32.32
N THR A 4 2.71 31.53 -32.00
CA THR A 4 3.01 32.68 -31.12
C THR A 4 3.29 32.26 -29.66
N TYR A 5 2.91 31.05 -29.26
CA TYR A 5 3.02 30.55 -27.89
C TYR A 5 3.92 29.30 -27.75
N ALA A 6 4.39 28.71 -28.88
CA ALA A 6 5.20 27.52 -28.84
C ALA A 6 6.12 27.40 -30.06
N GLU A 7 7.33 26.91 -29.85
CA GLU A 7 8.30 26.61 -30.90
C GLU A 7 7.92 25.33 -31.66
N LYS A 8 8.53 25.17 -32.85
CA LYS A 8 8.40 23.93 -33.63
C LYS A 8 8.88 22.73 -32.80
N GLY A 9 8.03 21.73 -32.67
CA GLY A 9 8.32 20.51 -31.88
C GLY A 9 7.77 20.52 -30.48
N PHE A 10 7.11 21.61 -30.05
CA PHE A 10 6.40 21.62 -28.76
C PHE A 10 5.30 20.57 -28.76
N GLU A 11 5.32 19.67 -27.73
CA GLU A 11 4.33 18.65 -27.51
C GLU A 11 3.09 19.27 -26.85
N VAL A 12 2.00 19.38 -27.60
CA VAL A 12 0.74 19.95 -27.10
C VAL A 12 -0.02 18.95 -26.24
N THR A 13 0.00 17.68 -26.62
CA THR A 13 -0.65 16.59 -25.91
C THR A 13 -0.05 15.27 -26.37
N ARG A 14 -0.20 14.27 -25.51
CA ARG A 14 0.16 12.87 -25.82
C ARG A 14 -0.89 11.93 -25.22
N SER A 15 -1.01 10.76 -25.82
CA SER A 15 -1.78 9.65 -25.24
C SER A 15 -1.00 8.37 -25.33
N GLN A 16 -1.25 7.45 -24.41
CA GLN A 16 -0.64 6.14 -24.35
C GLN A 16 -1.74 5.08 -24.49
N ILE A 17 -1.55 4.17 -25.44
CA ILE A 17 -2.47 3.07 -25.70
C ILE A 17 -1.78 1.78 -25.26
N ILE A 18 -2.42 1.02 -24.41
CA ILE A 18 -1.95 -0.32 -24.00
C ILE A 18 -2.33 -1.29 -25.12
N VAL A 19 -1.32 -1.89 -25.75
CA VAL A 19 -1.50 -2.85 -26.84
C VAL A 19 -1.53 -4.27 -26.31
N ASP A 20 -0.78 -4.54 -25.25
CA ASP A 20 -0.73 -5.82 -24.57
C ASP A 20 -0.57 -5.57 -23.07
N SER A 21 -1.37 -6.29 -22.27
CA SER A 21 -1.41 -6.13 -20.82
C SER A 21 -1.25 -7.46 -20.07
N GLU A 22 -0.93 -8.55 -20.76
CA GLU A 22 -0.72 -9.84 -20.10
C GLU A 22 0.53 -9.75 -19.21
N PHE A 23 0.31 -9.81 -17.91
CA PHE A 23 1.35 -9.93 -16.89
C PHE A 23 1.25 -11.33 -16.28
N GLU A 24 2.23 -12.16 -16.56
CA GLU A 24 2.31 -13.49 -15.96
C GLU A 24 3.06 -13.41 -14.61
N TYR A 25 2.33 -13.62 -13.53
CA TYR A 25 2.95 -13.77 -12.21
C TYR A 25 3.71 -15.10 -12.14
N LYS A 26 5.02 -15.01 -12.01
CA LYS A 26 5.86 -16.21 -11.78
C LYS A 26 5.65 -16.70 -10.35
N LYS A 27 5.11 -17.90 -10.23
CA LYS A 27 4.99 -18.56 -8.92
C LYS A 27 6.37 -18.69 -8.26
N PRO A 28 6.45 -18.56 -6.92
CA PRO A 28 7.70 -18.77 -6.19
C PRO A 28 8.34 -20.12 -6.51
N ILE A 29 9.66 -20.12 -6.67
CA ILE A 29 10.40 -21.38 -6.79
C ILE A 29 10.46 -21.99 -5.39
N GLU A 30 9.88 -23.17 -5.23
CA GLU A 30 9.91 -23.91 -3.97
C GLU A 30 11.33 -24.48 -3.76
N SER A 31 11.93 -24.15 -2.65
CA SER A 31 13.26 -24.66 -2.26
C SER A 31 13.16 -25.48 -0.96
N ASN A 32 13.82 -25.09 0.09
CA ASN A 32 13.90 -25.81 1.36
C ASN A 32 12.58 -25.78 2.15
N ASN A 33 12.49 -26.59 3.21
CA ASN A 33 11.34 -26.59 4.11
C ASN A 33 11.33 -25.36 5.01
N LEU A 34 10.14 -24.90 5.39
CA LEU A 34 9.95 -23.87 6.41
C LEU A 34 9.87 -24.50 7.80
N ALA A 35 10.48 -23.87 8.77
CA ALA A 35 10.25 -24.13 10.19
C ALA A 35 9.43 -22.99 10.79
N TYR A 36 8.71 -23.27 11.86
CA TYR A 36 7.98 -22.23 12.60
C TYR A 36 8.06 -22.46 14.10
N VAL A 37 7.93 -21.37 14.84
CA VAL A 37 7.84 -21.38 16.30
C VAL A 37 6.61 -20.57 16.70
N GLU A 38 5.79 -21.14 17.56
CA GLU A 38 4.66 -20.46 18.16
C GLU A 38 5.00 -20.03 19.59
N THR A 39 4.78 -18.77 19.89
CA THR A 39 4.87 -18.20 21.25
C THR A 39 3.48 -17.78 21.74
N LYS A 40 3.41 -17.21 22.94
CA LYS A 40 2.15 -16.64 23.47
C LYS A 40 1.65 -15.46 22.62
N THR A 41 2.55 -14.68 22.04
CA THR A 41 2.26 -13.39 21.37
C THR A 41 2.55 -13.39 19.90
N GLU A 42 3.29 -14.37 19.37
CA GLU A 42 3.77 -14.35 17.98
C GLU A 42 3.77 -15.74 17.36
N TYR A 43 3.68 -15.75 16.02
CA TYR A 43 4.14 -16.84 15.16
C TYR A 43 5.41 -16.39 14.45
N ILE A 44 6.45 -17.21 14.48
CA ILE A 44 7.74 -16.93 13.86
C ILE A 44 8.01 -17.98 12.81
N VAL A 45 8.21 -17.57 11.56
CA VAL A 45 8.53 -18.42 10.42
C VAL A 45 10.02 -18.28 10.11
N LEU A 46 10.67 -19.41 9.95
CA LEU A 46 12.11 -19.49 9.70
C LEU A 46 12.37 -20.17 8.36
N GLY A 47 13.01 -19.45 7.45
CA GLY A 47 13.55 -19.99 6.20
C GLY A 47 15.09 -20.02 6.25
N GLU A 48 15.72 -20.37 5.14
CA GLU A 48 17.17 -20.47 5.05
C GLU A 48 17.89 -19.16 5.37
N ASN A 49 17.45 -18.06 4.77
CA ASN A 49 18.09 -16.74 4.88
C ASN A 49 17.14 -15.67 5.44
N PHE A 50 15.98 -16.05 5.97
CA PHE A 50 14.99 -15.11 6.45
C PHE A 50 14.27 -15.59 7.69
N LYS A 51 13.72 -14.63 8.41
CA LYS A 51 12.80 -14.82 9.51
C LYS A 51 11.66 -13.83 9.40
N VAL A 52 10.42 -14.29 9.54
CA VAL A 52 9.21 -13.44 9.56
C VAL A 52 8.49 -13.66 10.87
N SER A 53 8.07 -12.58 11.52
CA SER A 53 7.25 -12.65 12.73
C SER A 53 5.88 -12.04 12.50
N PHE A 54 4.86 -12.73 13.02
CA PHE A 54 3.47 -12.26 13.00
C PHE A 54 2.97 -12.09 14.43
N SER A 55 2.51 -10.89 14.75
CA SER A 55 1.95 -10.57 16.05
C SER A 55 0.51 -11.07 16.18
N LYS A 56 0.24 -11.90 17.19
CA LYS A 56 -1.13 -12.29 17.59
C LYS A 56 -1.87 -11.14 18.27
N VAL A 57 -1.13 -10.20 18.85
CA VAL A 57 -1.67 -9.06 19.60
C VAL A 57 -2.13 -7.95 18.67
N TYR A 58 -1.35 -7.69 17.62
CA TYR A 58 -1.65 -6.61 16.65
C TYR A 58 -2.24 -7.14 15.33
N GLY A 59 -2.21 -8.47 15.13
CA GLY A 59 -2.75 -9.11 13.93
C GLY A 59 -2.07 -8.61 12.65
N ASN A 60 -0.75 -8.59 12.63
CA ASN A 60 0.03 -8.13 11.48
C ASN A 60 1.41 -8.78 11.42
N MET A 61 2.05 -8.66 10.29
CA MET A 61 3.48 -8.97 10.15
C MET A 61 4.28 -7.81 10.77
N ASN A 62 5.03 -8.10 11.85
CA ASN A 62 5.72 -7.08 12.63
C ASN A 62 7.25 -7.12 12.49
N SER A 63 7.82 -8.14 11.84
CA SER A 63 9.26 -8.22 11.55
C SER A 63 9.49 -9.03 10.28
N PHE A 64 10.41 -8.58 9.45
CA PHE A 64 10.94 -9.30 8.30
C PHE A 64 12.44 -9.14 8.26
N TYR A 65 13.13 -10.16 8.70
CA TYR A 65 14.59 -10.23 8.70
C TYR A 65 15.07 -11.04 7.50
N TYR A 66 15.95 -10.48 6.68
CA TYR A 66 16.44 -11.10 5.46
C TYR A 66 17.95 -10.86 5.28
N ASN A 67 18.72 -11.93 5.04
CA ASN A 67 20.18 -11.88 4.86
C ASN A 67 20.92 -11.09 5.94
N GLY A 68 20.54 -11.23 7.20
CA GLY A 68 21.22 -10.55 8.31
C GLY A 68 20.67 -9.17 8.66
N ASN A 69 19.67 -8.64 7.93
CA ASN A 69 19.16 -7.30 8.13
C ASN A 69 17.65 -7.31 8.40
N GLU A 70 17.19 -6.46 9.32
CA GLU A 70 15.76 -6.18 9.50
C GLU A 70 15.27 -5.25 8.38
N ILE A 71 14.28 -5.69 7.65
CA ILE A 71 13.71 -4.98 6.50
C ILE A 71 12.45 -4.19 6.87
N LEU A 72 11.73 -4.64 7.90
CA LEU A 72 10.47 -4.06 8.32
C LEU A 72 10.63 -3.45 9.71
N LEU A 73 10.47 -2.12 9.80
CA LEU A 73 10.68 -1.37 11.04
C LEU A 73 9.36 -0.98 11.70
N GLY A 74 9.46 -0.37 12.88
CA GLY A 74 8.33 0.21 13.61
C GLY A 74 7.27 -0.83 14.01
N ASN A 75 6.02 -0.55 13.67
CA ASN A 75 4.88 -1.40 14.01
C ASN A 75 4.61 -2.52 12.98
N GLY A 76 5.52 -2.72 12.04
CA GLY A 76 5.30 -3.66 10.95
C GLY A 76 4.37 -3.15 9.86
N ILE A 77 3.64 -4.07 9.22
CA ILE A 77 2.67 -3.73 8.18
C ILE A 77 1.32 -3.43 8.84
N VAL A 78 0.78 -2.24 8.58
CA VAL A 78 -0.47 -1.75 9.19
C VAL A 78 -1.44 -1.34 8.09
N GLU A 79 -2.70 -1.73 8.24
CA GLU A 79 -3.77 -1.29 7.34
C GLU A 79 -4.01 0.23 7.50
N ASN A 80 -4.15 0.92 6.38
CA ASN A 80 -4.37 2.36 6.35
C ASN A 80 -5.59 2.70 5.49
N PHE A 81 -6.54 3.44 6.08
CA PHE A 81 -7.80 3.85 5.48
C PHE A 81 -7.94 5.36 5.38
N TYR A 82 -6.92 6.11 5.79
CA TYR A 82 -6.95 7.57 5.81
C TYR A 82 -5.71 8.17 5.14
N ARG A 83 -5.92 9.30 4.51
CA ARG A 83 -4.86 10.20 4.02
C ARG A 83 -5.25 11.66 4.31
N ALA A 84 -4.30 12.54 4.26
CA ALA A 84 -4.59 13.97 4.30
C ALA A 84 -5.53 14.35 3.14
N PRO A 85 -6.51 15.23 3.38
CA PRO A 85 -7.37 15.74 2.31
C PRO A 85 -6.55 16.50 1.27
N THR A 86 -6.94 16.35 0.00
CA THR A 86 -6.53 17.23 -1.10
C THR A 86 -7.51 18.39 -1.23
N ASP A 87 -7.22 19.37 -2.10
CA ASP A 87 -8.15 20.45 -2.38
C ASP A 87 -9.49 19.95 -2.96
N ASN A 88 -9.48 18.82 -3.66
CA ASN A 88 -10.71 18.19 -4.18
C ASN A 88 -11.59 17.56 -3.09
N ASP A 89 -11.05 17.29 -1.91
CA ASP A 89 -11.76 16.64 -0.81
C ASP A 89 -12.53 17.61 0.10
N VAL A 90 -12.52 18.92 -0.18
CA VAL A 90 -13.13 19.97 0.66
C VAL A 90 -14.57 19.63 1.11
N HIS A 91 -15.34 19.00 0.24
CA HIS A 91 -16.74 18.66 0.52
C HIS A 91 -16.94 17.41 1.39
N ILE A 92 -15.96 16.51 1.40
CA ILE A 92 -16.06 15.20 2.06
C ILE A 92 -15.18 15.06 3.29
N ALA A 93 -14.07 15.81 3.38
CA ALA A 93 -13.08 15.71 4.46
C ALA A 93 -13.71 15.83 5.85
N LYS A 94 -14.65 16.77 6.04
CA LYS A 94 -15.36 16.92 7.30
C LYS A 94 -16.17 15.68 7.68
N LYS A 95 -16.70 14.95 6.69
CA LYS A 95 -17.41 13.69 6.93
C LYS A 95 -16.48 12.60 7.36
N TRP A 96 -15.26 12.52 6.80
CA TRP A 96 -14.25 11.57 7.25
C TRP A 96 -13.92 11.76 8.73
N GLU A 97 -13.74 13.01 9.18
CA GLU A 97 -13.52 13.35 10.60
C GLU A 97 -14.73 13.03 11.48
N GLU A 98 -15.96 13.37 11.03
CA GLU A 98 -17.20 13.07 11.76
C GLU A 98 -17.37 11.58 12.00
N TYR A 99 -17.00 10.73 11.05
CA TYR A 99 -17.01 9.28 11.19
C TYR A 99 -15.76 8.73 11.89
N GLY A 100 -14.71 9.54 12.05
CA GLY A 100 -13.48 9.20 12.74
C GLY A 100 -12.52 8.35 11.91
N LEU A 101 -12.53 8.51 10.57
CA LEU A 101 -11.61 7.78 9.69
C LEU A 101 -10.14 8.14 9.93
N ASP A 102 -9.87 9.34 10.43
CA ASP A 102 -8.55 9.86 10.80
C ASP A 102 -7.96 9.22 12.07
N ARG A 103 -8.76 8.46 12.84
CA ARG A 103 -8.39 7.90 14.13
C ARG A 103 -8.98 6.51 14.39
N LEU A 104 -9.06 5.70 13.36
CA LEU A 104 -9.55 4.32 13.46
C LEU A 104 -8.61 3.48 14.33
N GLN A 105 -9.22 2.68 15.17
CA GLN A 105 -8.55 1.69 15.99
C GLN A 105 -8.90 0.29 15.52
N LYS A 106 -7.90 -0.56 15.42
CA LYS A 106 -8.03 -1.98 15.05
C LYS A 106 -8.43 -2.83 16.26
N ARG A 107 -9.41 -3.68 16.08
CA ARG A 107 -9.75 -4.77 17.00
C ARG A 107 -9.73 -6.07 16.23
N ILE A 108 -8.93 -7.03 16.68
CA ILE A 108 -8.83 -8.35 16.08
C ILE A 108 -10.05 -9.17 16.51
N GLU A 109 -10.72 -9.79 15.54
CA GLU A 109 -11.81 -10.74 15.78
C GLU A 109 -11.33 -12.18 15.70
N ALA A 110 -10.40 -12.48 14.79
CA ALA A 110 -9.83 -13.81 14.63
C ALA A 110 -8.41 -13.74 14.06
N CYS A 111 -7.58 -14.66 14.52
CA CYS A 111 -6.28 -14.97 13.92
C CYS A 111 -6.20 -16.47 13.69
N THR A 112 -5.79 -16.89 12.50
CA THR A 112 -5.53 -18.30 12.20
C THR A 112 -4.15 -18.44 11.60
N PHE A 113 -3.51 -19.58 11.88
CA PHE A 113 -2.20 -19.92 11.37
C PHE A 113 -2.26 -21.33 10.80
N SER A 114 -1.86 -21.47 9.54
CA SER A 114 -1.77 -22.77 8.88
C SER A 114 -0.40 -22.92 8.23
N HIS A 115 0.09 -24.14 8.12
CA HIS A 115 1.41 -24.41 7.56
C HIS A 115 1.42 -25.71 6.76
N SER A 116 2.33 -25.73 5.80
CA SER A 116 2.79 -26.93 5.09
C SER A 116 4.30 -26.85 4.96
N ASP A 117 4.93 -27.87 4.40
CA ASP A 117 6.39 -27.88 4.17
C ASP A 117 6.83 -26.75 3.23
N LYS A 118 5.93 -26.20 2.42
CA LYS A 118 6.22 -25.25 1.34
C LYS A 118 5.76 -23.83 1.58
N LYS A 119 4.78 -23.64 2.43
CA LYS A 119 4.25 -22.30 2.75
C LYS A 119 3.62 -22.26 4.13
N VAL A 120 3.64 -21.08 4.70
CA VAL A 120 2.95 -20.74 5.94
C VAL A 120 1.97 -19.62 5.65
N THR A 121 0.76 -19.73 6.17
CA THR A 121 -0.28 -18.71 6.01
C THR A 121 -0.76 -18.23 7.36
N PHE A 122 -0.76 -16.90 7.55
CA PHE A 122 -1.31 -16.21 8.69
C PHE A 122 -2.48 -15.34 8.21
N SER A 123 -3.69 -15.64 8.69
CA SER A 123 -4.91 -14.93 8.31
C SER A 123 -5.51 -14.20 9.50
N VAL A 124 -5.91 -12.96 9.31
CA VAL A 124 -6.43 -12.07 10.34
C VAL A 124 -7.75 -11.45 9.90
N VAL A 125 -8.74 -11.52 10.75
CA VAL A 125 -9.99 -10.81 10.62
C VAL A 125 -10.02 -9.70 11.67
N SER A 126 -10.24 -8.47 11.24
CA SER A 126 -10.25 -7.32 12.12
C SER A 126 -11.42 -6.39 11.82
N VAL A 127 -11.83 -5.62 12.82
CA VAL A 127 -12.79 -4.53 12.69
C VAL A 127 -12.15 -3.22 13.11
N PHE A 128 -12.55 -2.15 12.43
CA PHE A 128 -12.02 -0.80 12.65
C PHE A 128 -13.13 0.15 13.02
N GLY A 129 -12.88 0.96 14.04
CA GLY A 129 -13.79 2.00 14.50
C GLY A 129 -13.08 3.04 15.34
N ALA A 130 -13.57 4.26 15.35
CA ALA A 130 -13.08 5.29 16.26
C ALA A 130 -13.65 5.08 17.66
N THR A 131 -12.93 5.56 18.66
CA THR A 131 -13.41 5.53 20.05
C THR A 131 -14.80 6.16 20.16
N THR A 132 -15.70 5.51 20.87
CA THR A 132 -17.11 5.91 21.06
C THR A 132 -17.99 5.88 19.80
N LYS A 133 -17.50 5.36 18.69
CA LYS A 133 -18.25 5.18 17.45
C LYS A 133 -18.49 3.69 17.17
N LYS A 134 -19.51 3.40 16.37
CA LYS A 134 -19.70 2.04 15.85
C LYS A 134 -18.55 1.69 14.90
N PRO A 135 -18.13 0.43 14.85
CA PRO A 135 -17.17 -0.01 13.84
C PRO A 135 -17.67 0.31 12.42
N VAL A 136 -16.77 0.72 11.57
CA VAL A 136 -17.08 1.19 10.21
C VAL A 136 -16.60 0.22 9.12
N LEU A 137 -15.57 -0.55 9.42
CA LEU A 137 -14.94 -1.47 8.48
C LEU A 137 -14.61 -2.80 9.13
N LYS A 138 -14.70 -3.85 8.36
CA LYS A 138 -14.13 -5.15 8.63
C LYS A 138 -13.11 -5.49 7.55
N THR A 139 -11.96 -6.04 7.96
CA THR A 139 -10.92 -6.51 7.05
C THR A 139 -10.67 -8.00 7.20
N SER A 140 -10.25 -8.61 6.10
CA SER A 140 -9.69 -9.96 6.08
C SER A 140 -8.34 -9.86 5.36
N THR A 141 -7.25 -10.04 6.11
CA THR A 141 -5.88 -9.95 5.59
C THR A 141 -5.18 -11.29 5.72
N GLU A 142 -4.63 -11.78 4.63
CA GLU A 142 -3.87 -13.02 4.57
C GLU A 142 -2.43 -12.75 4.15
N TYR A 143 -1.49 -13.28 4.93
CA TYR A 143 -0.06 -13.27 4.64
C TYR A 143 0.38 -14.70 4.33
N THR A 144 0.91 -14.95 3.15
CA THR A 144 1.47 -16.24 2.79
C THR A 144 2.97 -16.12 2.57
N VAL A 145 3.75 -16.81 3.38
CA VAL A 145 5.22 -16.88 3.32
C VAL A 145 5.64 -18.15 2.60
N PHE A 146 6.47 -18.02 1.58
CA PHE A 146 7.00 -19.11 0.79
C PHE A 146 8.44 -19.46 1.18
N THR A 147 8.89 -20.65 0.80
CA THR A 147 10.23 -21.18 1.15
C THR A 147 11.41 -20.33 0.67
N ASN A 148 11.22 -19.53 -0.38
CA ASN A 148 12.24 -18.62 -0.91
C ASN A 148 12.23 -17.23 -0.23
N GLY A 149 11.41 -17.02 0.81
CA GLY A 149 11.26 -15.73 1.49
C GLY A 149 10.31 -14.74 0.81
N GLN A 150 9.69 -15.11 -0.30
CA GLN A 150 8.63 -14.29 -0.89
C GLN A 150 7.40 -14.31 0.02
N ILE A 151 6.73 -13.16 0.13
CA ILE A 151 5.53 -12.99 0.94
C ILE A 151 4.43 -12.42 0.04
N THR A 152 3.29 -13.10 -0.01
CA THR A 152 2.08 -12.55 -0.62
C THR A 152 1.19 -11.98 0.48
N ILE A 153 0.62 -10.81 0.24
CA ILE A 153 -0.33 -10.17 1.15
C ILE A 153 -1.61 -9.91 0.36
N GLU A 154 -2.69 -10.50 0.81
CA GLU A 154 -4.02 -10.29 0.24
C GLU A 154 -4.91 -9.67 1.32
N SER A 155 -5.50 -8.50 1.03
CA SER A 155 -6.35 -7.81 2.00
C SER A 155 -7.65 -7.40 1.33
N GLY A 156 -8.75 -7.84 1.89
CA GLY A 156 -10.10 -7.43 1.55
C GLY A 156 -10.72 -6.58 2.64
N TYR A 157 -11.69 -5.76 2.28
CA TYR A 157 -12.45 -4.98 3.26
C TYR A 157 -13.95 -5.04 2.98
N GLU A 158 -14.72 -4.93 4.03
CA GLU A 158 -16.17 -4.88 4.01
C GLU A 158 -16.63 -3.68 4.85
N PRO A 159 -17.44 -2.77 4.28
CA PRO A 159 -18.03 -1.69 5.08
C PRO A 159 -19.10 -2.25 6.03
N LEU A 160 -19.08 -1.80 7.26
CA LEU A 160 -20.03 -2.20 8.29
C LEU A 160 -21.09 -1.13 8.51
N ASN A 161 -22.33 -1.56 8.78
CA ASN A 161 -23.47 -0.70 9.03
C ASN A 161 -23.79 0.23 7.83
N ASP A 162 -24.76 1.12 7.98
CA ASP A 162 -25.11 2.16 7.00
C ASP A 162 -24.11 3.35 7.02
N PHE A 163 -22.91 3.10 7.44
CA PHE A 163 -21.85 4.08 7.56
C PHE A 163 -21.58 4.88 6.29
N ILE A 164 -21.87 4.28 5.12
CA ILE A 164 -21.54 4.85 3.82
C ILE A 164 -22.56 5.87 3.32
N LYS A 165 -23.75 5.97 3.97
CA LYS A 165 -24.84 6.83 3.49
C LYS A 165 -24.98 8.07 4.35
N PHE A 166 -24.97 9.23 3.72
CA PHE A 166 -25.32 10.50 4.36
C PHE A 166 -26.21 11.36 3.43
N LYS A 167 -26.95 12.30 4.00
CA LYS A 167 -27.67 13.29 3.19
C LYS A 167 -26.73 14.46 2.90
N ASN A 168 -26.58 14.78 1.62
CA ASN A 168 -25.85 15.97 1.20
C ASN A 168 -26.65 17.25 1.42
N ILE A 169 -26.06 18.39 1.09
CA ILE A 169 -26.68 19.72 1.30
C ILE A 169 -28.04 19.88 0.58
N ASN A 170 -28.26 19.13 -0.50
CA ASN A 170 -29.50 19.14 -1.26
C ASN A 170 -30.54 18.15 -0.74
N GLY A 171 -30.27 17.45 0.36
CA GLY A 171 -31.13 16.45 0.96
C GLY A 171 -31.18 15.11 0.21
N THR A 172 -30.36 14.92 -0.82
CA THR A 172 -30.18 13.64 -1.52
C THR A 172 -29.23 12.73 -0.76
N TRP A 173 -29.42 11.42 -0.90
CA TRP A 173 -28.50 10.44 -0.35
C TRP A 173 -27.21 10.44 -1.14
N ASP A 174 -26.09 10.48 -0.42
CA ASP A 174 -24.75 10.40 -0.95
C ASP A 174 -23.98 9.31 -0.20
N TYR A 175 -22.81 8.93 -0.71
CA TYR A 175 -22.00 7.87 -0.17
C TYR A 175 -20.67 8.40 0.33
N LEU A 176 -20.30 7.99 1.54
CA LEU A 176 -18.97 8.21 2.06
C LEU A 176 -18.02 7.18 1.43
N TYR A 177 -17.02 7.63 0.70
CA TYR A 177 -15.95 6.78 0.23
C TYR A 177 -14.73 6.86 1.16
N LEU A 178 -13.94 5.79 1.19
CA LEU A 178 -12.68 5.80 1.91
C LEU A 178 -11.66 6.66 1.17
N PRO A 179 -10.95 7.56 1.85
CA PRO A 179 -9.89 8.35 1.22
C PRO A 179 -8.71 7.49 0.76
N ARG A 180 -8.51 6.34 1.42
CA ARG A 180 -7.47 5.36 1.10
C ARG A 180 -7.92 3.95 1.52
N PHE A 181 -7.50 2.97 0.77
CA PHE A 181 -7.44 1.58 1.20
C PHE A 181 -6.05 1.03 0.84
N GLY A 182 -5.26 0.69 1.85
CA GLY A 182 -3.90 0.25 1.62
C GLY A 182 -3.19 -0.25 2.87
N LEU A 183 -1.91 -0.47 2.69
CA LEU A 183 -0.98 -0.89 3.74
C LEU A 183 0.11 0.16 3.89
N THR A 184 0.49 0.44 5.13
CA THR A 184 1.63 1.30 5.46
C THR A 184 2.69 0.48 6.17
N MET A 185 3.95 0.75 5.87
CA MET A 185 5.10 0.12 6.51
C MET A 185 6.27 1.09 6.57
N GLN A 186 7.19 0.84 7.49
CA GLN A 186 8.46 1.55 7.59
C GLN A 186 9.58 0.59 7.19
N ILE A 187 10.48 1.08 6.35
CA ILE A 187 11.66 0.35 5.88
C ILE A 187 12.93 1.14 6.25
N PRO A 188 14.11 0.54 6.27
CA PRO A 188 15.35 1.24 6.59
C PRO A 188 15.56 2.50 5.75
N LEU A 189 15.95 3.58 6.41
CA LEU A 189 16.18 4.90 5.81
C LEU A 189 17.18 4.86 4.64
N GLU A 190 18.13 3.93 4.70
CA GLU A 190 19.12 3.75 3.63
C GLU A 190 18.55 3.24 2.30
N PHE A 191 17.32 2.76 2.28
CA PHE A 191 16.64 2.33 1.05
C PHE A 191 16.01 3.53 0.32
N GLU A 192 16.80 4.54 0.05
CA GLU A 192 16.41 5.82 -0.52
C GLU A 192 16.25 5.80 -2.06
N TYR A 193 16.84 4.81 -2.77
CA TYR A 193 16.76 4.72 -4.23
C TYR A 193 15.50 3.96 -4.64
N VAL A 194 14.56 4.67 -5.22
CA VAL A 194 13.30 4.11 -5.69
C VAL A 194 13.33 3.87 -7.20
N LYS A 195 12.77 2.74 -7.63
CA LYS A 195 12.53 2.43 -9.04
C LYS A 195 11.18 1.73 -9.18
N TRP A 196 10.36 2.17 -10.13
CA TRP A 196 9.04 1.60 -10.32
C TRP A 196 8.65 1.49 -11.81
N PHE A 197 7.71 0.60 -12.10
CA PHE A 197 7.00 0.51 -13.36
C PHE A 197 5.54 0.86 -13.12
N GLY A 198 5.14 2.05 -13.52
CA GLY A 198 3.84 2.63 -13.28
C GLY A 198 3.74 4.01 -13.91
N ARG A 199 2.80 4.83 -13.45
CA ARG A 199 2.70 6.22 -13.89
C ARG A 199 3.79 7.08 -13.24
N GLY A 200 4.24 8.11 -13.97
CA GLY A 200 5.28 9.03 -13.50
C GLY A 200 5.73 10.02 -14.60
N PHE A 201 6.83 10.80 -14.39
CA PHE A 201 7.61 10.87 -13.14
C PHE A 201 6.86 11.57 -11.99
N HIS A 202 6.09 12.63 -12.28
CA HIS A 202 5.28 13.39 -11.33
C HIS A 202 4.18 12.53 -10.69
N GLU A 203 3.60 13.04 -9.64
CA GLU A 203 2.47 12.38 -8.96
C GLU A 203 1.27 12.20 -9.88
N SER A 204 0.42 11.26 -9.52
CA SER A 204 -0.80 10.97 -10.25
C SER A 204 -1.93 10.58 -9.31
N TYR A 205 -3.09 11.17 -9.55
CA TYR A 205 -4.36 10.90 -8.92
C TYR A 205 -5.42 10.68 -10.01
N GLU A 206 -6.60 10.19 -9.66
CA GLU A 206 -7.62 9.78 -10.63
C GLU A 206 -8.00 10.89 -11.61
N ASP A 207 -8.04 12.14 -11.17
CA ASP A 207 -8.38 13.32 -11.94
C ASP A 207 -7.25 13.85 -12.84
N MET A 208 -6.00 13.46 -12.57
CA MET A 208 -4.82 13.95 -13.30
C MET A 208 -3.90 12.85 -13.85
N LYS A 209 -4.28 11.59 -13.74
CA LYS A 209 -3.43 10.45 -14.10
C LYS A 209 -3.01 10.41 -15.58
N ASN A 210 -3.77 11.03 -16.48
CA ASN A 210 -3.48 11.02 -17.90
C ASN A 210 -2.24 11.84 -18.28
N SER A 211 -1.82 12.80 -17.46
CA SER A 211 -0.59 13.56 -17.64
C SER A 211 0.66 12.73 -17.32
N ALA A 212 0.53 11.73 -16.45
CA ALA A 212 1.59 10.81 -16.04
C ALA A 212 1.55 9.53 -16.89
N VAL A 213 2.44 9.37 -17.83
CA VAL A 213 2.50 8.17 -18.69
C VAL A 213 3.07 6.98 -17.95
N ILE A 214 2.67 5.79 -18.37
CA ILE A 214 3.21 4.53 -17.84
C ILE A 214 4.60 4.30 -18.41
N GLY A 215 5.57 4.06 -17.52
CA GLY A 215 6.96 3.83 -17.86
C GLY A 215 7.75 3.26 -16.69
N ILE A 216 9.04 3.05 -16.92
CA ILE A 216 9.98 2.68 -15.85
C ILE A 216 10.71 3.95 -15.41
N TYR A 217 10.51 4.31 -14.15
CA TYR A 217 11.07 5.50 -13.54
C TYR A 217 12.01 5.15 -12.39
N LYS A 218 12.86 6.11 -12.02
CA LYS A 218 13.77 6.02 -10.88
C LYS A 218 14.05 7.41 -10.30
N GLY A 219 14.28 7.47 -9.02
CA GLY A 219 14.63 8.70 -8.29
C GLY A 219 15.04 8.39 -6.87
N LEU A 220 15.17 9.41 -6.06
CA LEU A 220 15.25 9.30 -4.61
C LEU A 220 13.86 9.44 -4.01
N VAL A 221 13.67 8.98 -2.78
CA VAL A 221 12.40 9.16 -2.04
C VAL A 221 12.04 10.63 -1.95
N ASP A 222 13.00 11.53 -1.71
CA ASP A 222 12.79 12.99 -1.68
C ASP A 222 12.23 13.55 -3.00
N ASP A 223 12.61 12.97 -4.14
CA ASP A 223 12.13 13.42 -5.46
C ASP A 223 10.65 13.06 -5.70
N LEU A 224 10.03 12.29 -4.80
CA LEU A 224 8.64 11.86 -4.94
C LEU A 224 7.64 12.82 -4.31
N GLN A 225 8.09 13.78 -3.52
CA GLN A 225 7.25 14.73 -2.82
C GLN A 225 7.02 15.99 -3.68
N GLU A 226 5.84 16.57 -3.56
CA GLU A 226 5.48 17.85 -4.17
C GLU A 226 5.39 18.92 -3.08
N GLU A 227 6.08 20.03 -3.27
CA GLU A 227 6.07 21.16 -2.33
C GLU A 227 4.85 22.07 -2.56
N TYR A 228 3.69 21.66 -2.08
CA TYR A 228 2.48 22.48 -2.13
C TYR A 228 2.54 23.63 -1.11
N GLU A 229 2.14 24.85 -1.50
CA GLU A 229 2.03 25.99 -0.58
C GLU A 229 1.11 25.68 0.61
N LYS A 230 0.02 24.97 0.36
CA LYS A 230 -0.88 24.44 1.38
C LYS A 230 -0.65 22.95 1.53
N PRO A 231 -0.13 22.51 2.70
CA PRO A 231 0.12 21.09 2.93
C PRO A 231 -1.13 20.23 2.68
N GLN A 232 -0.97 19.21 1.87
CA GLN A 232 -2.01 18.25 1.53
C GLN A 232 -1.38 16.88 1.19
N GLU A 233 -2.22 15.88 0.94
CA GLU A 233 -1.74 14.60 0.40
C GLU A 233 -1.03 14.82 -0.93
N ASN A 234 0.14 14.20 -1.09
CA ASN A 234 0.93 14.28 -2.33
C ASN A 234 1.78 13.03 -2.55
N GLY A 235 2.47 12.99 -3.67
CA GLY A 235 3.48 11.97 -3.94
C GLY A 235 2.92 10.61 -4.41
N ASN A 236 1.63 10.49 -4.65
CA ASN A 236 1.05 9.23 -5.12
C ASN A 236 1.46 8.89 -6.56
N ARG A 237 1.74 7.61 -6.84
CA ARG A 237 2.04 7.04 -8.17
C ARG A 237 1.04 5.93 -8.47
N MET A 238 0.16 6.18 -9.46
CA MET A 238 -0.90 5.23 -9.83
C MET A 238 -0.43 4.17 -10.81
N ASP A 239 -1.25 3.15 -10.97
CA ASP A 239 -1.09 2.07 -11.94
C ASP A 239 0.31 1.44 -11.89
N THR A 240 0.87 1.26 -10.68
CA THR A 240 2.17 0.64 -10.48
C THR A 240 2.05 -0.88 -10.55
N ARG A 241 2.93 -1.52 -11.34
CA ARG A 241 3.01 -2.98 -11.46
C ARG A 241 4.02 -3.55 -10.51
N TRP A 242 5.13 -2.84 -10.36
CA TRP A 242 6.17 -3.17 -9.38
C TRP A 242 6.93 -1.93 -8.96
N LEU A 243 7.49 -2.02 -7.77
CA LEU A 243 8.38 -0.99 -7.24
C LEU A 243 9.49 -1.64 -6.41
N SER A 244 10.64 -0.98 -6.32
CA SER A 244 11.75 -1.38 -5.47
C SER A 244 12.37 -0.19 -4.78
N PHE A 245 12.74 -0.40 -3.51
CA PHE A 245 13.57 0.53 -2.74
C PHE A 245 14.92 -0.14 -2.47
N LYS A 246 16.02 0.58 -2.68
CA LYS A 246 17.37 0.03 -2.55
C LYS A 246 18.31 1.02 -1.88
N ASN A 247 19.36 0.49 -1.24
CA ASN A 247 20.49 1.28 -0.78
C ASN A 247 21.56 1.43 -1.87
N LYS A 248 22.64 2.16 -1.56
CA LYS A 248 23.78 2.44 -2.47
C LYS A 248 24.48 1.19 -3.00
N ILE A 249 24.44 0.08 -2.25
CA ILE A 249 25.07 -1.18 -2.67
C ILE A 249 24.09 -2.15 -3.35
N GLY A 250 22.85 -1.69 -3.62
CA GLY A 250 21.84 -2.44 -4.37
C GLY A 250 21.00 -3.42 -3.55
N GLN A 251 21.16 -3.48 -2.23
CA GLN A 251 20.27 -4.21 -1.33
C GLN A 251 18.98 -3.44 -1.13
N GLY A 252 17.87 -4.14 -0.91
CA GLY A 252 16.58 -3.49 -0.71
C GLY A 252 15.40 -4.44 -0.77
N ILE A 253 14.23 -3.86 -0.97
CA ILE A 253 12.97 -4.58 -1.03
C ILE A 253 12.28 -4.35 -2.39
N PHE A 254 11.58 -5.37 -2.86
CA PHE A 254 10.80 -5.34 -4.09
C PHE A 254 9.33 -5.64 -3.78
N PHE A 255 8.44 -4.87 -4.37
CA PHE A 255 6.99 -5.07 -4.31
C PHE A 255 6.47 -5.29 -5.74
N GLY A 256 5.66 -6.32 -5.91
CA GLY A 256 4.95 -6.60 -7.15
C GLY A 256 3.46 -6.73 -6.89
N GLY A 257 2.62 -6.16 -7.74
CA GLY A 257 1.17 -6.37 -7.70
C GLY A 257 0.76 -7.61 -8.46
N LEU A 258 -0.27 -8.32 -8.00
CA LEU A 258 -0.99 -9.29 -8.82
C LEU A 258 -1.81 -8.56 -9.90
N ASP A 259 -2.21 -7.33 -9.59
CA ASP A 259 -2.76 -6.32 -10.47
C ASP A 259 -2.00 -5.00 -10.21
N THR A 260 -2.45 -3.89 -10.76
CA THR A 260 -1.86 -2.58 -10.48
C THR A 260 -2.22 -2.10 -9.08
N PHE A 261 -1.31 -1.38 -8.46
CA PHE A 261 -1.50 -0.71 -7.18
C PHE A 261 -0.98 0.72 -7.22
N ASN A 262 -1.28 1.50 -6.19
CA ASN A 262 -0.76 2.85 -6.04
C ASN A 262 0.24 2.87 -4.88
N PHE A 263 1.25 3.73 -4.95
CA PHE A 263 2.18 3.94 -3.84
C PHE A 263 2.51 5.41 -3.65
N SER A 264 2.83 5.77 -2.43
CA SER A 264 3.55 6.98 -2.04
C SER A 264 4.66 6.59 -1.07
N ALA A 265 5.73 7.37 -1.03
CA ALA A 265 6.83 7.17 -0.10
C ALA A 265 7.33 8.53 0.39
N SER A 266 7.68 8.60 1.69
CA SER A 266 8.23 9.79 2.36
C SER A 266 9.10 9.37 3.54
N TYR A 267 9.92 10.28 4.01
CA TYR A 267 10.65 10.14 5.27
C TYR A 267 9.78 10.48 6.49
#